data_7dd4bb1e56d5c1f4f5ca4f66f5401abd
#
_entry.id   7dd4bb1e56d5c1f4f5ca4f66f5401abd
#
_cell.length_a   1.000
_cell.length_b   1.000
_cell.length_c   1.000
_cell.angle_alpha   90.00
_cell.angle_beta   90.00
_cell.angle_gamma   90.00
#
_symmetry.space_group_name_H-M   'P 1'
#
loop_
_entity.id
_entity.type
_entity.pdbx_description
1 polymer ?
#
loop_
_entity_poly.entity_id
_entity_poly.type
_entity_poly.pdbx_seq_one_letter_code
_entity_poly.pdbx_strand_id
1 'polypeptide(L)'
;MTIEELIDEKTKLEKLVIQLAGENQQLKDKLSAKKASDTPFADLLETWLHNKKMSVKANTYEAYCTQVNHHLVPYFRNKGTMLSQLTPAVLEEYYFTKLQSGLSGSTIRKHHSNIKMALKFAIKNGLTDQNAALLAELPSCNKFCGNFLSTDQFDLVLSKIKHTAIYTPVFIAGTMGLRRSEVLGLRWSDINFELRTMCIQHTVVKCVKNHKTTLIFSDVPKTRSSRRTLPLPDSVYSYLKWLKHKQCLSYAANRSSYSRQYLQYICVDSKGILIQPDELSVRYIRLMNEMHLRCRFHDLRHTCASLLVQHGVPMKAVSAWLGHSSLAVTSDIYTHLTFQEKLNVANTIEDYMKDRNVSP
;
A
#
# COMPACT_ATOMS: atom_id res chain seq x y z
N MET A 1 8.19 -71.46 -9.02
CA MET A 1 8.97 -70.22 -8.81
C MET A 1 9.47 -70.21 -7.38
N THR A 2 10.75 -70.26 -7.21
CA THR A 2 11.37 -70.31 -5.88
C THR A 2 11.43 -68.87 -5.28
N ILE A 3 11.64 -68.77 -3.96
CA ILE A 3 11.74 -67.47 -3.29
C ILE A 3 12.91 -66.67 -3.87
N GLU A 4 13.99 -67.33 -4.28
CA GLU A 4 15.15 -66.66 -4.90
C GLU A 4 14.81 -66.05 -6.28
N GLU A 5 14.02 -66.79 -7.11
CA GLU A 5 13.55 -66.31 -8.40
C GLU A 5 12.66 -65.06 -8.24
N LEU A 6 11.82 -64.98 -7.19
CA LEU A 6 10.97 -63.82 -6.87
C LEU A 6 11.79 -62.61 -6.41
N ILE A 7 12.86 -62.83 -5.65
CA ILE A 7 13.76 -61.74 -5.19
C ILE A 7 14.55 -61.17 -6.38
N ASP A 8 15.03 -62.02 -7.30
CA ASP A 8 15.76 -61.57 -8.49
C ASP A 8 14.84 -60.78 -9.44
N GLU A 9 13.60 -61.26 -9.64
CA GLU A 9 12.59 -60.54 -10.46
C GLU A 9 12.18 -59.22 -9.86
N LYS A 10 12.00 -59.13 -8.52
CA LYS A 10 11.74 -57.90 -7.79
C LYS A 10 12.89 -56.88 -7.98
N THR A 11 14.13 -57.34 -7.85
CA THR A 11 15.32 -56.49 -8.00
C THR A 11 15.46 -55.94 -9.42
N LYS A 12 15.11 -56.75 -10.45
CA LYS A 12 15.05 -56.32 -11.85
C LYS A 12 13.97 -55.27 -12.09
N LEU A 13 12.78 -55.44 -11.51
CA LEU A 13 11.68 -54.50 -11.59
C LEU A 13 12.03 -53.18 -10.91
N GLU A 14 12.64 -53.18 -9.73
CA GLU A 14 13.07 -51.96 -9.04
C GLU A 14 14.10 -51.17 -9.87
N LYS A 15 15.08 -51.84 -10.48
CA LYS A 15 16.03 -51.21 -11.40
C LYS A 15 15.36 -50.60 -12.61
N LEU A 16 14.39 -51.28 -13.22
CA LEU A 16 13.63 -50.79 -14.37
C LEU A 16 12.77 -49.57 -14.00
N VAL A 17 12.14 -49.56 -12.83
CA VAL A 17 11.36 -48.42 -12.32
C VAL A 17 12.25 -47.18 -12.14
N ILE A 18 13.46 -47.35 -11.57
CA ILE A 18 14.41 -46.24 -11.38
C ILE A 18 14.87 -45.69 -12.74
N GLN A 19 15.16 -46.59 -13.71
CA GLN A 19 15.56 -46.17 -15.04
C GLN A 19 14.45 -45.42 -15.76
N LEU A 20 13.21 -45.92 -15.74
CA LEU A 20 12.05 -45.27 -16.36
C LEU A 20 11.71 -43.93 -15.70
N ALA A 21 11.88 -43.83 -14.38
CA ALA A 21 11.72 -42.53 -13.68
C ALA A 21 12.75 -41.52 -14.14
N GLY A 22 14.01 -41.91 -14.31
CA GLY A 22 15.08 -41.08 -14.85
C GLY A 22 14.81 -40.60 -16.29
N GLU A 23 14.40 -41.52 -17.18
CA GLU A 23 14.04 -41.22 -18.56
C GLU A 23 12.81 -40.27 -18.64
N ASN A 24 11.80 -40.51 -17.83
CA ASN A 24 10.63 -39.65 -17.73
C ASN A 24 11.02 -38.21 -17.26
N GLN A 25 11.92 -38.12 -16.29
CA GLN A 25 12.40 -36.81 -15.84
C GLN A 25 13.18 -36.06 -16.95
N GLN A 26 14.07 -36.78 -17.66
CA GLN A 26 14.81 -36.21 -18.80
C GLN A 26 13.88 -35.77 -19.94
N LEU A 27 12.82 -36.55 -20.24
CA LEU A 27 11.82 -36.18 -21.25
C LEU A 27 11.00 -34.96 -20.84
N LYS A 28 10.64 -34.85 -19.56
CA LYS A 28 9.96 -33.67 -19.02
C LYS A 28 10.86 -32.42 -19.11
N ASP A 29 12.13 -32.55 -18.76
CA ASP A 29 13.10 -31.48 -18.82
C ASP A 29 13.34 -31.01 -20.28
N LYS A 30 13.45 -31.95 -21.24
CA LYS A 30 13.55 -31.62 -22.66
C LYS A 30 12.28 -30.97 -23.22
N LEU A 31 11.10 -31.40 -22.77
CA LEU A 31 9.82 -30.82 -23.21
C LEU A 31 9.60 -29.41 -22.66
N SER A 32 9.96 -29.18 -21.38
CA SER A 32 9.89 -27.87 -20.75
C SER A 32 10.92 -26.89 -21.35
N ALA A 33 12.16 -27.35 -21.58
CA ALA A 33 13.18 -26.57 -22.27
C ALA A 33 12.77 -26.15 -23.68
N LYS A 34 12.16 -27.07 -24.47
CA LYS A 34 11.67 -26.76 -25.80
C LYS A 34 10.52 -25.76 -25.79
N LYS A 35 9.58 -25.87 -24.84
CA LYS A 35 8.48 -24.89 -24.69
C LYS A 35 8.98 -23.52 -24.22
N ALA A 36 9.96 -23.48 -23.32
CA ALA A 36 10.53 -22.26 -22.80
C ALA A 36 11.38 -21.53 -23.86
N SER A 37 12.10 -22.26 -24.74
CA SER A 37 13.00 -21.67 -25.74
C SER A 37 12.32 -20.79 -26.78
N ASP A 38 11.05 -21.03 -27.04
CA ASP A 38 10.29 -20.35 -28.10
C ASP A 38 9.46 -19.14 -27.58
N THR A 39 9.51 -18.84 -26.29
CA THR A 39 8.69 -17.76 -25.71
C THR A 39 9.57 -16.57 -25.29
N PRO A 40 9.49 -15.42 -25.98
CA PRO A 40 10.13 -14.20 -25.51
C PRO A 40 9.57 -13.77 -24.14
N PHE A 41 10.46 -13.43 -23.21
CA PHE A 41 10.02 -13.06 -21.86
C PHE A 41 9.15 -11.78 -21.86
N ALA A 42 9.38 -10.86 -22.79
CA ALA A 42 8.55 -9.68 -22.97
C ALA A 42 7.09 -10.04 -23.31
N ASP A 43 6.88 -11.03 -24.18
CA ASP A 43 5.53 -11.46 -24.60
C ASP A 43 4.81 -12.22 -23.47
N LEU A 44 5.56 -12.98 -22.66
CA LEU A 44 5.03 -13.56 -21.43
C LEU A 44 4.52 -12.47 -20.46
N LEU A 45 5.27 -11.40 -20.28
CA LEU A 45 4.88 -10.28 -19.41
C LEU A 45 3.59 -9.61 -19.89
N GLU A 46 3.43 -9.40 -21.19
CA GLU A 46 2.21 -8.83 -21.78
C GLU A 46 1.02 -9.78 -21.63
N THR A 47 1.22 -11.07 -21.90
CA THR A 47 0.20 -12.10 -21.72
C THR A 47 -0.25 -12.18 -20.25
N TRP A 48 0.70 -12.20 -19.32
CA TRP A 48 0.41 -12.19 -17.89
C TRP A 48 -0.36 -10.92 -17.49
N LEU A 49 0.06 -9.74 -17.96
CA LEU A 49 -0.60 -8.48 -17.68
C LEU A 49 -2.04 -8.49 -18.19
N HIS A 50 -2.28 -8.96 -19.42
CA HIS A 50 -3.63 -9.09 -19.98
C HIS A 50 -4.53 -9.95 -19.08
N ASN A 51 -4.04 -11.10 -18.63
CA ASN A 51 -4.78 -11.99 -17.72
C ASN A 51 -5.07 -11.36 -16.35
N LYS A 52 -4.23 -10.44 -15.88
CA LYS A 52 -4.44 -9.73 -14.61
C LYS A 52 -5.58 -8.74 -14.63
N LYS A 53 -5.99 -8.26 -15.79
CA LYS A 53 -7.05 -7.25 -15.96
C LYS A 53 -8.37 -7.64 -15.26
N MET A 54 -8.74 -8.92 -15.31
CA MET A 54 -9.97 -9.43 -14.72
C MET A 54 -9.86 -9.76 -13.22
N SER A 55 -8.63 -9.90 -12.69
CA SER A 55 -8.40 -10.46 -11.35
C SER A 55 -7.96 -9.43 -10.31
N VAL A 56 -7.71 -8.18 -10.70
CA VAL A 56 -7.24 -7.13 -9.78
C VAL A 56 -8.05 -5.85 -9.92
N LYS A 57 -8.03 -5.01 -8.88
CA LYS A 57 -8.69 -3.69 -8.92
C LYS A 57 -8.03 -2.79 -9.98
N ALA A 58 -8.82 -1.91 -10.61
CA ALA A 58 -8.37 -1.02 -11.69
C ALA A 58 -7.06 -0.27 -11.36
N ASN A 59 -6.95 0.35 -10.21
CA ASN A 59 -5.71 1.07 -9.80
C ASN A 59 -4.49 0.15 -9.67
N THR A 60 -4.68 -1.10 -9.26
CA THR A 60 -3.59 -2.09 -9.18
C THR A 60 -3.18 -2.50 -10.58
N TYR A 61 -4.15 -2.68 -11.47
CA TYR A 61 -3.89 -2.99 -12.88
C TYR A 61 -3.09 -1.88 -13.57
N GLU A 62 -3.49 -0.62 -13.41
CA GLU A 62 -2.78 0.53 -13.98
C GLU A 62 -1.34 0.65 -13.44
N ALA A 63 -1.13 0.35 -12.14
CA ALA A 63 0.22 0.30 -11.60
C ALA A 63 1.06 -0.82 -12.24
N TYR A 64 0.48 -1.97 -12.53
CA TYR A 64 1.14 -3.04 -13.29
C TYR A 64 1.43 -2.62 -14.73
N CYS A 65 0.44 -2.00 -15.42
CA CYS A 65 0.62 -1.48 -16.77
C CYS A 65 1.81 -0.52 -16.85
N THR A 66 1.90 0.42 -15.92
CA THR A 66 3.01 1.38 -15.87
C THR A 66 4.36 0.66 -15.74
N GLN A 67 4.47 -0.29 -14.81
CA GLN A 67 5.74 -0.98 -14.56
C GLN A 67 6.12 -1.93 -15.71
N VAL A 68 5.16 -2.66 -16.24
CA VAL A 68 5.39 -3.64 -17.29
C VAL A 68 5.65 -2.95 -18.62
N ASN A 69 4.77 -2.04 -19.07
CA ASN A 69 4.84 -1.46 -20.40
C ASN A 69 5.94 -0.39 -20.56
N HIS A 70 6.27 0.35 -19.46
CA HIS A 70 7.29 1.40 -19.55
C HIS A 70 8.69 0.94 -19.10
N HIS A 71 8.81 -0.16 -18.37
CA HIS A 71 10.11 -0.57 -17.84
C HIS A 71 10.49 -2.00 -18.20
N LEU A 72 9.61 -2.99 -17.96
CA LEU A 72 9.96 -4.41 -18.12
C LEU A 72 9.97 -4.83 -19.58
N VAL A 73 8.85 -4.67 -20.27
CA VAL A 73 8.71 -5.08 -21.69
C VAL A 73 9.75 -4.41 -22.58
N PRO A 74 9.97 -3.08 -22.55
CA PRO A 74 10.95 -2.45 -23.40
C PRO A 74 12.38 -2.97 -23.18
N TYR A 75 12.76 -3.20 -21.92
CA TYR A 75 14.10 -3.70 -21.59
C TYR A 75 14.31 -5.12 -22.12
N PHE A 76 13.43 -6.05 -21.78
CA PHE A 76 13.60 -7.46 -22.16
C PHE A 76 13.37 -7.70 -23.65
N ARG A 77 12.51 -6.90 -24.30
CA ARG A 77 12.31 -6.95 -25.76
C ARG A 77 13.55 -6.46 -26.51
N ASN A 78 14.14 -5.34 -26.08
CA ASN A 78 15.37 -4.82 -26.67
C ASN A 78 16.56 -5.78 -26.50
N LYS A 79 16.61 -6.50 -25.37
CA LYS A 79 17.64 -7.49 -25.10
C LYS A 79 17.39 -8.84 -25.80
N GLY A 80 16.21 -9.07 -26.34
CA GLY A 80 15.81 -10.33 -26.97
C GLY A 80 15.79 -11.53 -26.03
N THR A 81 15.55 -11.31 -24.73
CA THR A 81 15.64 -12.35 -23.70
C THR A 81 14.52 -13.37 -23.85
N MET A 82 14.89 -14.64 -24.03
CA MET A 82 13.96 -15.77 -24.06
C MET A 82 13.69 -16.29 -22.64
N LEU A 83 12.53 -16.93 -22.43
CA LEU A 83 12.15 -17.45 -21.11
C LEU A 83 13.13 -18.51 -20.60
N SER A 84 13.70 -19.33 -21.49
CA SER A 84 14.73 -20.32 -21.17
C SER A 84 16.05 -19.72 -20.70
N GLN A 85 16.36 -18.49 -21.10
CA GLN A 85 17.59 -17.77 -20.75
C GLN A 85 17.45 -16.94 -19.46
N LEU A 86 16.25 -16.89 -18.88
CA LEU A 86 15.96 -16.06 -17.74
C LEU A 86 16.50 -16.66 -16.45
N THR A 87 17.75 -16.34 -16.11
CA THR A 87 18.42 -16.73 -14.89
C THR A 87 18.34 -15.64 -13.81
N PRO A 88 18.62 -15.95 -12.53
CA PRO A 88 18.76 -14.92 -11.49
C PRO A 88 19.71 -13.80 -11.89
N ALA A 89 20.88 -14.13 -12.48
CA ALA A 89 21.87 -13.15 -12.92
C ALA A 89 21.32 -12.17 -13.98
N VAL A 90 20.50 -12.65 -14.92
CA VAL A 90 19.85 -11.77 -15.92
C VAL A 90 18.87 -10.79 -15.26
N LEU A 91 18.17 -11.20 -14.21
CA LEU A 91 17.29 -10.33 -13.45
C LEU A 91 18.07 -9.31 -12.61
N GLU A 92 19.18 -9.71 -12.00
CA GLU A 92 20.06 -8.85 -11.22
C GLU A 92 20.72 -7.78 -12.10
N GLU A 93 21.15 -8.14 -13.32
CA GLU A 93 21.63 -7.19 -14.33
C GLU A 93 20.54 -6.14 -14.67
N TYR A 94 19.28 -6.57 -14.83
CA TYR A 94 18.17 -5.64 -15.02
C TYR A 94 18.01 -4.70 -13.82
N TYR A 95 18.07 -5.22 -12.58
CA TYR A 95 17.95 -4.38 -11.37
C TYR A 95 19.08 -3.37 -11.27
N PHE A 96 20.29 -3.79 -11.55
CA PHE A 96 21.46 -2.91 -11.57
C PHE A 96 21.33 -1.80 -12.62
N THR A 97 20.95 -2.15 -13.85
CA THR A 97 20.73 -1.19 -14.93
C THR A 97 19.67 -0.16 -14.55
N LYS A 98 18.58 -0.59 -13.89
CA LYS A 98 17.51 0.32 -13.45
C LYS A 98 17.92 1.19 -12.27
N LEU A 99 18.76 0.71 -11.36
CA LEU A 99 19.37 1.52 -10.30
C LEU A 99 20.25 2.62 -10.90
N GLN A 100 21.12 2.28 -11.83
CA GLN A 100 21.98 3.25 -12.51
C GLN A 100 21.17 4.30 -13.28
N SER A 101 19.99 3.95 -13.81
CA SER A 101 19.09 4.89 -14.45
C SER A 101 18.32 5.79 -13.46
N GLY A 102 18.60 5.70 -12.15
CA GLY A 102 18.02 6.55 -11.11
C GLY A 102 16.72 6.02 -10.47
N LEU A 103 16.28 4.78 -10.77
CA LEU A 103 15.14 4.21 -10.07
C LEU A 103 15.50 3.79 -8.64
N SER A 104 14.58 4.03 -7.71
CA SER A 104 14.77 3.62 -6.31
C SER A 104 14.70 2.10 -6.14
N GLY A 105 15.42 1.55 -5.15
CA GLY A 105 15.33 0.14 -4.79
C GLY A 105 13.90 -0.32 -4.48
N SER A 106 13.05 0.55 -3.91
CA SER A 106 11.63 0.25 -3.68
C SER A 106 10.83 0.09 -4.98
N THR A 107 11.15 0.84 -6.03
CA THR A 107 10.55 0.69 -7.36
C THR A 107 10.99 -0.63 -8.00
N ILE A 108 12.26 -0.96 -7.90
CA ILE A 108 12.80 -2.23 -8.42
C ILE A 108 12.16 -3.43 -7.72
N ARG A 109 11.93 -3.38 -6.41
CA ARG A 109 11.20 -4.43 -5.68
C ARG A 109 9.77 -4.63 -6.20
N LYS A 110 9.11 -3.58 -6.69
CA LYS A 110 7.80 -3.70 -7.36
C LYS A 110 7.93 -4.37 -8.74
N HIS A 111 8.98 -4.03 -9.51
CA HIS A 111 9.28 -4.71 -10.78
C HIS A 111 9.54 -6.20 -10.55
N HIS A 112 10.39 -6.53 -9.57
CA HIS A 112 10.64 -7.92 -9.16
C HIS A 112 9.35 -8.66 -8.80
N SER A 113 8.46 -8.03 -8.04
CA SER A 113 7.16 -8.62 -7.67
C SER A 113 6.32 -8.97 -8.90
N ASN A 114 6.32 -8.12 -9.93
CA ASN A 114 5.62 -8.39 -11.19
C ASN A 114 6.28 -9.52 -11.97
N ILE A 115 7.61 -9.54 -12.07
CA ILE A 115 8.37 -10.63 -12.69
C ILE A 115 8.07 -11.95 -11.99
N LYS A 116 8.15 -11.98 -10.66
CA LYS A 116 7.84 -13.16 -9.84
C LYS A 116 6.44 -13.69 -10.09
N MET A 117 5.45 -12.80 -10.20
CA MET A 117 4.06 -13.19 -10.50
C MET A 117 3.89 -13.67 -11.94
N ALA A 118 4.58 -13.07 -12.91
CA ALA A 118 4.57 -13.50 -14.31
C ALA A 118 5.21 -14.88 -14.48
N LEU A 119 6.33 -15.14 -13.81
CA LEU A 119 6.96 -16.46 -13.83
C LEU A 119 6.11 -17.53 -13.11
N LYS A 120 5.42 -17.19 -12.02
CA LYS A 120 4.44 -18.09 -11.41
C LYS A 120 3.28 -18.41 -12.37
N PHE A 121 2.85 -17.45 -13.18
CA PHE A 121 1.87 -17.69 -14.24
C PHE A 121 2.45 -18.60 -15.33
N ALA A 122 3.70 -18.42 -15.74
CA ALA A 122 4.37 -19.26 -16.72
C ALA A 122 4.47 -20.72 -16.24
N ILE A 123 4.84 -20.96 -14.98
CA ILE A 123 4.87 -22.31 -14.37
C ILE A 123 3.47 -22.96 -14.40
N LYS A 124 2.44 -22.18 -13.98
CA LYS A 124 1.06 -22.70 -14.00
C LYS A 124 0.60 -23.13 -15.40
N ASN A 125 1.11 -22.50 -16.46
CA ASN A 125 0.77 -22.81 -17.84
C ASN A 125 1.78 -23.76 -18.52
N GLY A 126 2.73 -24.35 -17.77
CA GLY A 126 3.71 -25.30 -18.28
C GLY A 126 4.70 -24.71 -19.29
N LEU A 127 4.97 -23.39 -19.21
CA LEU A 127 5.92 -22.71 -20.09
C LEU A 127 7.35 -22.77 -19.52
N THR A 128 7.50 -22.94 -18.22
CA THR A 128 8.77 -23.14 -17.50
C THR A 128 8.50 -23.87 -16.19
N ASP A 129 9.52 -24.55 -15.66
CA ASP A 129 9.44 -25.22 -14.36
C ASP A 129 10.11 -24.40 -13.24
N GLN A 130 10.79 -23.32 -13.59
CA GLN A 130 11.57 -22.52 -12.65
C GLN A 130 11.08 -21.06 -12.57
N ASN A 131 11.24 -20.48 -11.37
CA ASN A 131 11.02 -19.08 -11.14
C ASN A 131 12.32 -18.41 -10.70
N ALA A 132 13.08 -17.92 -11.67
CA ALA A 132 14.37 -17.27 -11.44
C ALA A 132 14.30 -16.09 -10.45
N ALA A 133 13.14 -15.44 -10.34
CA ALA A 133 12.95 -14.35 -9.40
C ALA A 133 12.96 -14.80 -7.92
N LEU A 134 12.84 -16.08 -7.61
CA LEU A 134 12.92 -16.56 -6.23
C LEU A 134 14.36 -16.54 -5.68
N LEU A 135 15.35 -16.68 -6.58
CA LEU A 135 16.75 -16.77 -6.25
C LEU A 135 17.53 -15.46 -6.51
N ALA A 136 16.92 -14.55 -7.27
CA ALA A 136 17.56 -13.27 -7.60
C ALA A 136 17.66 -12.35 -6.37
N GLU A 137 18.86 -11.81 -6.16
CA GLU A 137 19.11 -10.85 -5.09
C GLU A 137 18.52 -9.47 -5.40
N LEU A 138 17.94 -8.87 -4.37
CA LEU A 138 17.28 -7.58 -4.49
C LEU A 138 18.16 -6.46 -3.94
N PRO A 139 18.17 -5.30 -4.60
CA PRO A 139 18.89 -4.15 -4.07
C PRO A 139 18.36 -3.76 -2.69
N SER A 140 19.28 -3.23 -1.86
CA SER A 140 18.93 -2.68 -0.56
C SER A 140 17.91 -1.56 -0.70
N CYS A 141 16.95 -1.51 0.20
CA CYS A 141 16.02 -0.39 0.33
C CYS A 141 16.28 0.29 1.67
N ASN A 142 16.53 1.58 1.64
CA ASN A 142 16.45 2.37 2.85
C ASN A 142 15.01 2.27 3.37
N LYS A 143 14.85 1.81 4.62
CA LYS A 143 13.54 1.87 5.27
C LYS A 143 13.12 3.33 5.33
N PHE A 144 11.96 3.61 4.78
CA PHE A 144 11.39 4.94 4.86
C PHE A 144 10.96 5.17 6.31
N CYS A 145 11.67 6.06 7.00
CA CYS A 145 11.19 6.60 8.27
C CYS A 145 10.19 7.72 7.93
N GLY A 146 8.91 7.51 8.27
CA GLY A 146 7.89 8.53 8.09
C GLY A 146 8.24 9.77 8.91
N ASN A 147 8.26 10.94 8.28
CA ASN A 147 8.38 12.19 9.01
C ASN A 147 7.00 12.56 9.55
N PHE A 148 6.87 12.64 10.85
CA PHE A 148 5.65 13.14 11.50
C PHE A 148 5.87 14.56 12.02
N LEU A 149 4.80 15.33 12.12
CA LEU A 149 4.83 16.67 12.67
C LEU A 149 4.72 16.60 14.20
N SER A 150 5.43 17.49 14.90
CA SER A 150 5.13 17.73 16.31
C SER A 150 3.77 18.41 16.46
N THR A 151 3.24 18.46 17.70
CA THR A 151 1.98 19.17 17.99
C THR A 151 2.05 20.63 17.51
N ASP A 152 3.11 21.35 17.88
CA ASP A 152 3.30 22.75 17.50
C ASP A 152 3.39 22.95 15.99
N GLN A 153 4.10 22.03 15.30
CA GLN A 153 4.19 22.08 13.83
C GLN A 153 2.84 21.81 13.19
N PHE A 154 2.05 20.89 13.72
CA PHE A 154 0.72 20.59 13.18
C PHE A 154 -0.23 21.79 13.39
N ASP A 155 -0.21 22.42 14.57
CA ASP A 155 -1.00 23.62 14.86
C ASP A 155 -0.60 24.78 13.96
N LEU A 156 0.70 24.96 13.73
CA LEU A 156 1.23 25.97 12.80
C LEU A 156 0.74 25.71 11.36
N VAL A 157 0.76 24.46 10.90
CA VAL A 157 0.21 24.06 9.59
C VAL A 157 -1.27 24.39 9.51
N LEU A 158 -2.07 24.05 10.51
CA LEU A 158 -3.51 24.34 10.54
C LEU A 158 -3.80 25.84 10.54
N SER A 159 -3.05 26.63 11.29
CA SER A 159 -3.19 28.09 11.31
C SER A 159 -2.92 28.72 9.94
N LYS A 160 -1.89 28.25 9.24
CA LYS A 160 -1.49 28.75 7.91
C LYS A 160 -2.55 28.48 6.82
N ILE A 161 -3.28 27.38 6.92
CA ILE A 161 -4.27 26.97 5.92
C ILE A 161 -5.73 27.24 6.32
N LYS A 162 -5.98 27.90 7.45
CA LYS A 162 -7.30 28.07 8.08
C LYS A 162 -8.42 28.51 7.12
N HIS A 163 -8.08 29.31 6.11
CA HIS A 163 -9.04 29.83 5.14
C HIS A 163 -8.95 29.20 3.74
N THR A 164 -8.22 28.11 3.61
CA THR A 164 -8.03 27.41 2.34
C THR A 164 -8.93 26.18 2.22
N ALA A 165 -9.17 25.73 1.00
CA ALA A 165 -9.96 24.52 0.74
C ALA A 165 -9.33 23.24 1.34
N ILE A 166 -7.98 23.21 1.53
CA ILE A 166 -7.30 22.03 2.06
C ILE A 166 -7.35 21.94 3.60
N TYR A 167 -7.90 22.94 4.30
CA TYR A 167 -7.99 22.89 5.77
C TYR A 167 -8.75 21.65 6.25
N THR A 168 -9.97 21.45 5.75
CA THR A 168 -10.83 20.33 6.14
C THR A 168 -10.13 18.95 5.99
N PRO A 169 -9.60 18.59 4.80
CA PRO A 169 -8.94 17.31 4.66
C PRO A 169 -7.65 17.17 5.50
N VAL A 170 -6.88 18.24 5.70
CA VAL A 170 -5.66 18.21 6.54
C VAL A 170 -6.04 18.06 8.01
N PHE A 171 -7.01 18.82 8.50
CA PHE A 171 -7.50 18.74 9.87
C PHE A 171 -8.01 17.35 10.20
N ILE A 172 -8.91 16.78 9.38
CA ILE A 172 -9.46 15.44 9.59
C ILE A 172 -8.36 14.36 9.49
N ALA A 173 -7.44 14.47 8.52
CA ALA A 173 -6.37 13.50 8.38
C ALA A 173 -5.43 13.47 9.59
N GLY A 174 -5.04 14.65 10.09
CA GLY A 174 -4.11 14.77 11.21
C GLY A 174 -4.74 14.44 12.57
N THR A 175 -6.03 14.78 12.79
CA THR A 175 -6.72 14.51 14.05
C THR A 175 -7.27 13.10 14.14
N MET A 176 -7.89 12.60 13.07
CA MET A 176 -8.56 11.29 13.05
C MET A 176 -7.69 10.17 12.46
N GLY A 177 -6.54 10.49 11.88
CA GLY A 177 -5.62 9.52 11.28
C GLY A 177 -6.14 8.84 10.02
N LEU A 178 -7.04 9.46 9.25
CA LEU A 178 -7.64 8.87 8.07
C LEU A 178 -6.67 8.89 6.88
N ARG A 179 -6.79 7.88 6.02
CA ARG A 179 -6.08 7.87 4.73
C ARG A 179 -6.65 8.94 3.80
N ARG A 180 -5.83 9.48 2.87
CA ARG A 180 -6.28 10.49 1.89
C ARG A 180 -7.58 10.10 1.17
N SER A 181 -7.69 8.85 0.73
CA SER A 181 -8.89 8.36 0.05
C SER A 181 -10.11 8.24 0.96
N GLU A 182 -9.92 7.96 2.25
CA GLU A 182 -10.97 7.92 3.26
C GLU A 182 -11.47 9.34 3.55
N VAL A 183 -10.56 10.30 3.75
CA VAL A 183 -10.90 11.72 4.01
C VAL A 183 -11.71 12.31 2.85
N LEU A 184 -11.23 12.14 1.62
CA LEU A 184 -11.93 12.67 0.43
C LEU A 184 -13.23 11.90 0.14
N GLY A 185 -13.36 10.69 0.66
CA GLY A 185 -14.56 9.88 0.56
C GLY A 185 -15.63 10.17 1.63
N LEU A 186 -15.31 10.95 2.68
CA LEU A 186 -16.29 11.21 3.74
C LEU A 186 -17.51 11.94 3.23
N ARG A 187 -18.69 11.42 3.61
CA ARG A 187 -19.99 11.98 3.30
C ARG A 187 -20.69 12.42 4.57
N TRP A 188 -21.64 13.34 4.46
CA TRP A 188 -22.47 13.76 5.59
C TRP A 188 -23.31 12.64 6.19
N SER A 189 -23.69 11.63 5.39
CA SER A 189 -24.35 10.41 5.86
C SER A 189 -23.46 9.50 6.70
N ASP A 190 -22.14 9.67 6.64
CA ASP A 190 -21.18 8.90 7.44
C ASP A 190 -21.00 9.49 8.86
N ILE A 191 -21.57 10.68 9.13
CA ILE A 191 -21.50 11.38 10.41
C ILE A 191 -22.83 11.25 11.15
N ASN A 192 -22.79 10.59 12.29
CA ASN A 192 -23.92 10.59 13.23
C ASN A 192 -23.69 11.66 14.30
N PHE A 193 -24.43 12.77 14.21
CA PHE A 193 -24.29 13.89 15.16
C PHE A 193 -24.94 13.61 16.53
N GLU A 194 -25.88 12.69 16.62
CA GLU A 194 -26.52 12.30 17.88
C GLU A 194 -25.62 11.39 18.68
N LEU A 195 -25.09 10.32 18.04
CA LEU A 195 -24.16 9.38 18.65
C LEU A 195 -22.73 9.89 18.67
N ARG A 196 -22.44 11.05 18.09
CA ARG A 196 -21.10 11.62 17.93
C ARG A 196 -20.10 10.63 17.35
N THR A 197 -20.45 10.01 16.22
CA THR A 197 -19.60 9.02 15.56
C THR A 197 -19.40 9.31 14.08
N MET A 198 -18.27 8.82 13.54
CA MET A 198 -17.90 8.86 12.13
C MET A 198 -17.69 7.44 11.63
N CYS A 199 -18.42 7.04 10.60
CA CYS A 199 -18.25 5.75 9.94
C CYS A 199 -17.34 5.89 8.71
N ILE A 200 -16.22 5.18 8.69
CA ILE A 200 -15.29 5.18 7.55
C ILE A 200 -15.62 3.96 6.68
N GLN A 201 -16.30 4.18 5.56
CA GLN A 201 -16.79 3.13 4.68
C GLN A 201 -16.69 3.47 3.19
N HIS A 202 -16.50 4.73 2.84
CA HIS A 202 -16.40 5.19 1.47
C HIS A 202 -15.02 5.76 1.16
N THR A 203 -14.55 5.60 -0.07
CA THR A 203 -13.25 6.10 -0.50
C THR A 203 -13.33 6.72 -1.88
N VAL A 204 -12.58 7.79 -2.08
CA VAL A 204 -12.39 8.42 -3.39
C VAL A 204 -10.92 8.33 -3.78
N VAL A 205 -10.67 7.72 -4.94
CA VAL A 205 -9.33 7.58 -5.50
C VAL A 205 -9.29 8.04 -6.95
N LYS A 206 -8.17 8.57 -7.38
CA LYS A 206 -7.93 8.87 -8.79
C LYS A 206 -7.43 7.61 -9.50
N CYS A 207 -7.95 7.35 -10.67
CA CYS A 207 -7.46 6.34 -11.60
C CYS A 207 -7.19 7.00 -12.95
N VAL A 208 -6.05 6.66 -13.54
CA VAL A 208 -5.73 7.07 -14.92
C VAL A 208 -5.97 5.84 -15.79
N LYS A 209 -6.93 5.92 -16.70
CA LYS A 209 -7.24 4.85 -17.64
C LYS A 209 -7.23 5.42 -19.07
N ASN A 210 -6.43 4.82 -19.97
CA ASN A 210 -6.29 5.28 -21.34
C ASN A 210 -6.00 6.80 -21.43
N HIS A 211 -5.02 7.28 -20.68
CA HIS A 211 -4.64 8.70 -20.55
C HIS A 211 -5.74 9.65 -20.04
N LYS A 212 -6.93 9.12 -19.68
CA LYS A 212 -8.00 9.89 -19.05
C LYS A 212 -8.01 9.68 -17.53
N THR A 213 -8.04 10.79 -16.83
CA THR A 213 -8.18 10.80 -15.38
C THR A 213 -9.64 10.66 -15.00
N THR A 214 -9.96 9.69 -14.16
CA THR A 214 -11.30 9.50 -13.60
C THR A 214 -11.21 9.32 -12.09
N LEU A 215 -12.27 9.74 -11.37
CA LEU A 215 -12.43 9.40 -9.97
C LEU A 215 -13.17 8.08 -9.84
N ILE A 216 -12.64 7.21 -8.99
CA ILE A 216 -13.32 5.97 -8.59
C ILE A 216 -13.86 6.18 -7.18
N PHE A 217 -15.17 6.05 -7.06
CA PHE A 217 -15.93 6.07 -5.82
C PHE A 217 -16.19 4.62 -5.40
N SER A 218 -15.85 4.25 -4.17
CA SER A 218 -15.98 2.88 -3.71
C SER A 218 -16.48 2.80 -2.27
N ASP A 219 -17.58 2.10 -2.06
CA ASP A 219 -18.13 1.75 -0.74
C ASP A 219 -17.50 0.48 -0.16
N VAL A 220 -16.61 -0.17 -0.93
CA VAL A 220 -15.89 -1.38 -0.50
C VAL A 220 -14.47 -1.01 -0.10
N PRO A 221 -14.16 -0.92 1.19
CA PRO A 221 -12.79 -0.71 1.64
C PRO A 221 -11.88 -1.85 1.17
N LYS A 222 -10.58 -1.57 1.09
CA LYS A 222 -9.57 -2.52 0.60
C LYS A 222 -9.46 -3.78 1.49
N THR A 223 -9.77 -3.65 2.78
CA THR A 223 -9.75 -4.73 3.78
C THR A 223 -10.93 -4.59 4.75
N ARG A 224 -11.36 -5.68 5.40
CA ARG A 224 -12.39 -5.65 6.46
C ARG A 224 -12.04 -4.67 7.60
N SER A 225 -10.78 -4.57 7.98
CA SER A 225 -10.28 -3.66 9.02
C SER A 225 -10.35 -2.17 8.63
N SER A 226 -10.54 -1.85 7.35
CA SER A 226 -10.68 -0.46 6.89
C SER A 226 -12.08 0.10 7.17
N ARG A 227 -13.10 -0.75 7.34
CA ARG A 227 -14.44 -0.32 7.73
C ARG A 227 -14.50 -0.22 9.25
N ARG A 228 -14.65 0.98 9.77
CA ARG A 228 -14.64 1.25 11.21
C ARG A 228 -15.49 2.46 11.54
N THR A 229 -16.02 2.48 12.74
CA THR A 229 -16.72 3.62 13.32
C THR A 229 -15.85 4.19 14.44
N LEU A 230 -15.59 5.48 14.39
CA LEU A 230 -14.78 6.21 15.36
C LEU A 230 -15.64 7.21 16.11
N PRO A 231 -15.49 7.35 17.44
CA PRO A 231 -16.09 8.46 18.18
C PRO A 231 -15.46 9.78 17.73
N LEU A 232 -16.24 10.85 17.70
CA LEU A 232 -15.79 12.19 17.34
C LEU A 232 -15.31 12.92 18.60
N PRO A 233 -14.05 13.36 18.67
CA PRO A 233 -13.61 14.32 19.66
C PRO A 233 -14.42 15.63 19.53
N ASP A 234 -14.61 16.35 20.63
CA ASP A 234 -15.45 17.55 20.68
C ASP A 234 -15.00 18.63 19.68
N SER A 235 -13.70 18.79 19.47
CA SER A 235 -13.14 19.72 18.47
C SER A 235 -13.55 19.34 17.04
N VAL A 236 -13.49 18.05 16.70
CA VAL A 236 -13.89 17.56 15.37
C VAL A 236 -15.39 17.62 15.18
N TYR A 237 -16.17 17.25 16.22
CA TYR A 237 -17.63 17.36 16.22
C TYR A 237 -18.10 18.79 15.96
N SER A 238 -17.59 19.76 16.75
CA SER A 238 -17.94 21.17 16.64
C SER A 238 -17.56 21.76 15.28
N TYR A 239 -16.37 21.39 14.79
CA TYR A 239 -15.92 21.79 13.45
C TYR A 239 -16.83 21.25 12.35
N LEU A 240 -17.19 19.94 12.37
CA LEU A 240 -18.05 19.35 11.36
C LEU A 240 -19.46 19.93 11.38
N LYS A 241 -20.02 20.24 12.56
CA LYS A 241 -21.32 20.90 12.69
C LYS A 241 -21.29 22.31 12.06
N TRP A 242 -20.25 23.08 12.37
CA TRP A 242 -20.03 24.39 11.76
C TRP A 242 -19.85 24.30 10.23
N LEU A 243 -19.04 23.36 9.76
CA LEU A 243 -18.76 23.18 8.33
C LEU A 243 -20.04 22.80 7.55
N LYS A 244 -20.88 21.91 8.10
CA LYS A 244 -22.16 21.54 7.50
C LYS A 244 -23.07 22.74 7.31
N HIS A 245 -23.19 23.57 8.36
CA HIS A 245 -23.96 24.82 8.29
C HIS A 245 -23.39 25.78 7.25
N LYS A 246 -22.08 25.97 7.23
CA LYS A 246 -21.39 26.81 6.24
C LYS A 246 -21.62 26.34 4.81
N GLN A 247 -21.55 25.04 4.54
CA GLN A 247 -21.82 24.50 3.20
C GLN A 247 -23.28 24.70 2.79
N CYS A 248 -24.23 24.51 3.70
CA CYS A 248 -25.65 24.80 3.45
C CYS A 248 -25.89 26.25 3.08
N LEU A 249 -25.29 27.20 3.81
CA LEU A 249 -25.38 28.62 3.50
C LEU A 249 -24.74 28.97 2.15
N SER A 250 -23.55 28.41 1.86
CA SER A 250 -22.88 28.61 0.58
C SER A 250 -23.70 28.08 -0.60
N TYR A 251 -24.32 26.93 -0.45
CA TYR A 251 -25.25 26.39 -1.44
C TYR A 251 -26.50 27.27 -1.63
N ALA A 252 -27.10 27.77 -0.54
CA ALA A 252 -28.28 28.63 -0.61
C ALA A 252 -27.96 29.95 -1.31
N ALA A 253 -26.81 30.57 -1.02
CA ALA A 253 -26.37 31.84 -1.59
C ALA A 253 -25.96 31.73 -3.08
N ASN A 254 -25.43 30.58 -3.51
CA ASN A 254 -24.83 30.40 -4.83
C ASN A 254 -25.49 29.29 -5.64
N ARG A 255 -26.81 29.10 -5.55
CA ARG A 255 -27.57 27.98 -6.12
C ARG A 255 -27.27 27.66 -7.58
N SER A 256 -27.02 28.66 -8.41
CA SER A 256 -26.77 28.52 -9.85
C SER A 256 -25.35 28.08 -10.18
N SER A 257 -24.37 28.46 -9.36
CA SER A 257 -22.94 28.18 -9.57
C SER A 257 -22.36 27.11 -8.66
N TYR A 258 -23.10 26.67 -7.64
CA TYR A 258 -22.68 25.62 -6.72
C TYR A 258 -22.95 24.22 -7.30
N SER A 259 -21.93 23.36 -7.30
CA SER A 259 -22.04 21.99 -7.80
C SER A 259 -22.99 21.15 -6.95
N ARG A 260 -24.05 20.60 -7.58
CA ARG A 260 -24.99 19.68 -6.92
C ARG A 260 -24.47 18.24 -6.87
N GLN A 261 -23.49 17.91 -7.68
CA GLN A 261 -22.96 16.55 -7.82
C GLN A 261 -22.34 16.01 -6.52
N TYR A 262 -21.75 16.90 -5.71
CA TYR A 262 -20.97 16.52 -4.52
C TYR A 262 -21.55 17.05 -3.21
N LEU A 263 -22.83 17.40 -3.17
CA LEU A 263 -23.52 17.92 -1.96
C LEU A 263 -23.40 17.00 -0.75
N GLN A 264 -23.29 15.71 -0.99
CA GLN A 264 -23.16 14.72 0.07
C GLN A 264 -21.73 14.65 0.67
N TYR A 265 -20.72 15.24 0.03
CA TYR A 265 -19.33 15.14 0.47
C TYR A 265 -18.90 16.27 1.40
N ILE A 266 -18.02 15.93 2.35
CA ILE A 266 -17.49 16.86 3.35
C ILE A 266 -16.35 17.71 2.78
N CYS A 267 -15.46 17.08 1.99
CA CYS A 267 -14.26 17.73 1.44
C CYS A 267 -14.53 18.34 0.05
N VAL A 268 -15.29 19.41 0.03
CA VAL A 268 -15.56 20.20 -1.19
C VAL A 268 -14.99 21.63 -1.05
N ASP A 269 -14.76 22.28 -2.18
CA ASP A 269 -14.34 23.69 -2.24
C ASP A 269 -15.53 24.65 -2.04
N SER A 270 -15.29 25.96 -2.17
CA SER A 270 -16.33 27.01 -2.03
C SER A 270 -17.43 26.94 -3.09
N LYS A 271 -17.20 26.26 -4.21
CA LYS A 271 -18.17 26.03 -5.29
C LYS A 271 -18.86 24.67 -5.19
N GLY A 272 -18.63 23.91 -4.13
CA GLY A 272 -19.17 22.56 -3.95
C GLY A 272 -18.52 21.49 -4.83
N ILE A 273 -17.35 21.74 -5.38
CA ILE A 273 -16.61 20.77 -6.19
C ILE A 273 -15.73 19.93 -5.28
N LEU A 274 -15.76 18.62 -5.47
CA LEU A 274 -14.95 17.68 -4.68
C LEU A 274 -13.46 17.96 -4.89
N ILE A 275 -12.72 18.10 -3.79
CA ILE A 275 -11.28 18.29 -3.82
C ILE A 275 -10.60 17.07 -4.44
N GLN A 276 -9.86 17.29 -5.52
CA GLN A 276 -9.20 16.21 -6.25
C GLN A 276 -8.01 15.64 -5.46
N PRO A 277 -7.79 14.30 -5.45
CA PRO A 277 -6.71 13.68 -4.70
C PRO A 277 -5.31 14.23 -5.02
N ASP A 278 -5.04 14.54 -6.31
CA ASP A 278 -3.75 15.06 -6.72
C ASP A 278 -3.60 16.53 -6.35
N GLU A 279 -4.65 17.32 -6.54
CA GLU A 279 -4.68 18.73 -6.15
C GLU A 279 -4.39 18.90 -4.66
N LEU A 280 -5.05 18.09 -3.81
CA LEU A 280 -4.79 18.07 -2.37
C LEU A 280 -3.31 17.76 -2.08
N SER A 281 -2.74 16.75 -2.75
CA SER A 281 -1.33 16.39 -2.53
C SER A 281 -0.38 17.48 -2.98
N VAL A 282 -0.60 18.07 -4.16
CA VAL A 282 0.25 19.14 -4.70
C VAL A 282 0.20 20.38 -3.81
N ARG A 283 -1.00 20.81 -3.40
CA ARG A 283 -1.18 21.97 -2.51
C ARG A 283 -0.53 21.74 -1.15
N TYR A 284 -0.69 20.50 -0.59
CA TYR A 284 -0.08 20.16 0.68
C TYR A 284 1.45 20.10 0.61
N ILE A 285 2.03 19.51 -0.44
CA ILE A 285 3.48 19.50 -0.65
C ILE A 285 4.05 20.90 -0.80
N ARG A 286 3.36 21.79 -1.55
CA ARG A 286 3.77 23.18 -1.68
C ARG A 286 3.82 23.87 -0.31
N LEU A 287 2.79 23.72 0.50
CA LEU A 287 2.73 24.25 1.86
C LEU A 287 3.90 23.72 2.72
N MET A 288 4.18 22.41 2.68
CA MET A 288 5.28 21.83 3.44
C MET A 288 6.63 22.40 3.01
N ASN A 289 6.85 22.60 1.72
CA ASN A 289 8.07 23.21 1.20
C ASN A 289 8.21 24.67 1.64
N GLU A 290 7.14 25.47 1.61
CA GLU A 290 7.10 26.85 2.10
C GLU A 290 7.42 26.96 3.60
N MET A 291 7.03 25.93 4.37
CA MET A 291 7.30 25.86 5.81
C MET A 291 8.60 25.12 6.14
N HIS A 292 9.38 24.70 5.14
CA HIS A 292 10.60 23.89 5.31
C HIS A 292 10.38 22.59 6.11
N LEU A 293 9.16 22.03 6.02
CA LEU A 293 8.78 20.77 6.68
C LEU A 293 8.80 19.60 5.69
N ARG A 294 9.27 18.44 6.14
CA ARG A 294 9.28 17.21 5.35
C ARG A 294 8.18 16.26 5.82
N CYS A 295 6.93 16.52 5.38
CA CYS A 295 5.79 15.69 5.73
C CYS A 295 4.88 15.53 4.51
N ARG A 296 4.60 14.32 4.09
CA ARG A 296 3.61 14.04 3.02
C ARG A 296 2.21 14.00 3.61
N PHE A 297 1.18 14.19 2.79
CA PHE A 297 -0.20 14.10 3.27
C PHE A 297 -0.52 12.78 4.00
N HIS A 298 0.07 11.66 3.54
CA HIS A 298 -0.11 10.37 4.22
C HIS A 298 0.57 10.31 5.59
N ASP A 299 1.61 11.11 5.79
CA ASP A 299 2.36 11.14 7.05
C ASP A 299 1.58 11.87 8.17
N LEU A 300 0.50 12.62 7.84
CA LEU A 300 -0.46 13.13 8.83
C LEU A 300 -1.11 12.00 9.65
N ARG A 301 -1.31 10.84 9.05
CA ARG A 301 -1.77 9.65 9.76
C ARG A 301 -0.69 9.13 10.73
N HIS A 302 0.57 9.23 10.36
CA HIS A 302 1.69 8.94 11.26
C HIS A 302 1.79 9.98 12.38
N THR A 303 1.52 11.25 12.08
CA THR A 303 1.39 12.32 13.08
C THR A 303 0.32 11.98 14.12
N CYS A 304 -0.90 11.65 13.70
CA CYS A 304 -1.97 11.21 14.59
C CYS A 304 -1.55 10.02 15.45
N ALA A 305 -0.94 9.00 14.83
CA ALA A 305 -0.49 7.82 15.52
C ALA A 305 0.56 8.15 16.60
N SER A 306 1.57 8.96 16.25
CA SER A 306 2.64 9.39 17.17
C SER A 306 2.08 10.18 18.35
N LEU A 307 1.16 11.12 18.09
CA LEU A 307 0.51 11.89 19.14
C LEU A 307 -0.27 11.00 20.13
N LEU A 308 -1.03 10.03 19.61
CA LEU A 308 -1.78 9.11 20.48
C LEU A 308 -0.85 8.29 21.39
N VAL A 309 0.27 7.80 20.85
CA VAL A 309 1.22 7.03 21.68
C VAL A 309 1.97 7.90 22.66
N GLN A 310 2.40 9.10 22.27
CA GLN A 310 3.02 10.06 23.21
C GLN A 310 2.12 10.39 24.40
N HIS A 311 0.79 10.33 24.21
CA HIS A 311 -0.20 10.47 25.28
C HIS A 311 -0.58 9.13 25.96
N GLY A 312 0.23 8.10 25.82
CA GLY A 312 0.07 6.83 26.53
C GLY A 312 -1.01 5.90 25.99
N VAL A 313 -1.58 6.16 24.80
CA VAL A 313 -2.58 5.27 24.22
C VAL A 313 -1.92 3.95 23.78
N PRO A 314 -2.41 2.78 24.25
CA PRO A 314 -1.80 1.50 23.88
C PRO A 314 -1.77 1.26 22.37
N MET A 315 -0.67 0.71 21.87
CA MET A 315 -0.43 0.42 20.46
C MET A 315 -1.56 -0.35 19.77
N LYS A 316 -2.16 -1.29 20.49
CA LYS A 316 -3.30 -2.06 19.99
C LYS A 316 -4.53 -1.17 19.74
N ALA A 317 -4.79 -0.21 20.63
CA ALA A 317 -5.88 0.75 20.45
C ALA A 317 -5.59 1.73 19.31
N VAL A 318 -4.34 2.23 19.17
CA VAL A 318 -3.91 3.06 18.06
C VAL A 318 -4.07 2.31 16.73
N SER A 319 -3.65 1.05 16.65
CA SER A 319 -3.81 0.22 15.45
C SER A 319 -5.28 0.01 15.07
N ALA A 320 -6.15 -0.23 16.05
CA ALA A 320 -7.60 -0.36 15.85
C ALA A 320 -8.22 0.97 15.36
N TRP A 321 -7.85 2.10 15.99
CA TRP A 321 -8.29 3.44 15.59
C TRP A 321 -7.94 3.74 14.13
N LEU A 322 -6.72 3.50 13.76
CA LEU A 322 -6.23 3.72 12.41
C LEU A 322 -6.78 2.71 11.40
N GLY A 323 -7.19 1.52 11.82
CA GLY A 323 -7.59 0.43 10.91
C GLY A 323 -6.39 -0.14 10.14
N HIS A 324 -5.31 -0.46 10.85
CA HIS A 324 -4.18 -1.20 10.28
C HIS A 324 -4.51 -2.69 10.23
N SER A 325 -4.17 -3.36 9.11
CA SER A 325 -4.39 -4.80 8.95
C SER A 325 -3.40 -5.66 9.74
N SER A 326 -2.31 -5.07 10.22
CA SER A 326 -1.26 -5.73 10.99
C SER A 326 -0.63 -4.75 11.97
N LEU A 327 -0.29 -5.24 13.18
CA LEU A 327 0.43 -4.48 14.20
C LEU A 327 1.85 -4.08 13.72
N ALA A 328 2.46 -4.87 12.84
CA ALA A 328 3.78 -4.57 12.28
C ALA A 328 3.83 -3.19 11.60
N VAL A 329 2.76 -2.81 10.87
CA VAL A 329 2.66 -1.48 10.24
C VAL A 329 2.63 -0.35 11.29
N THR A 330 2.10 -0.61 12.47
CA THR A 330 2.09 0.34 13.58
C THR A 330 3.45 0.32 14.30
N SER A 331 4.04 -0.86 14.50
CA SER A 331 5.33 -1.04 15.16
C SER A 331 6.49 -0.39 14.39
N ASP A 332 6.50 -0.47 13.05
CA ASP A 332 7.53 0.17 12.22
C ASP A 332 7.58 1.71 12.36
N ILE A 333 6.48 2.34 12.79
CA ILE A 333 6.42 3.77 13.11
C ILE A 333 7.15 4.08 14.43
N TYR A 334 7.26 3.09 15.32
CA TYR A 334 7.71 3.22 16.71
C TYR A 334 9.07 2.60 17.02
N THR A 335 9.83 2.20 16.02
CA THR A 335 11.22 1.73 16.22
C THR A 335 12.12 2.79 16.87
N HIS A 336 11.61 4.01 17.01
CA HIS A 336 12.26 5.13 17.69
C HIS A 336 11.48 5.54 18.94
N LEU A 337 11.22 4.58 19.87
CA LEU A 337 10.81 4.94 21.23
C LEU A 337 11.77 6.01 21.76
N THR A 338 11.24 7.18 22.04
CA THR A 338 12.06 8.28 22.56
C THR A 338 12.65 7.85 23.91
N PHE A 339 13.80 8.40 24.28
CA PHE A 339 14.38 8.16 25.61
C PHE A 339 13.37 8.46 26.72
N GLN A 340 12.48 9.42 26.49
CA GLN A 340 11.40 9.78 27.40
C GLN A 340 10.38 8.65 27.64
N GLU A 341 10.03 7.88 26.62
CA GLU A 341 9.13 6.73 26.77
C GLU A 341 9.81 5.60 27.56
N LYS A 342 11.13 5.41 27.40
CA LYS A 342 11.92 4.48 28.21
C LYS A 342 11.99 4.93 29.68
N LEU A 343 12.10 6.24 29.93
CA LEU A 343 12.03 6.82 31.25
C LEU A 343 10.66 6.61 31.90
N ASN A 344 9.57 6.80 31.16
CA ASN A 344 8.21 6.55 31.68
C ASN A 344 8.02 5.08 32.07
N VAL A 345 8.55 4.14 31.28
CA VAL A 345 8.55 2.71 31.64
C VAL A 345 9.38 2.47 32.94
N ALA A 346 10.56 3.06 33.03
CA ALA A 346 11.41 2.93 34.23
C ALA A 346 10.72 3.51 35.45
N ASN A 347 10.09 4.68 35.37
CA ASN A 347 9.32 5.28 36.45
C ASN A 347 8.12 4.40 36.87
N THR A 348 7.41 3.82 35.89
CA THR A 348 6.30 2.89 36.21
C THR A 348 6.79 1.65 36.93
N ILE A 349 7.96 1.12 36.60
CA ILE A 349 8.60 0.00 37.30
C ILE A 349 8.96 0.43 38.72
N GLU A 350 9.54 1.62 38.87
CA GLU A 350 9.92 2.18 40.17
C GLU A 350 8.70 2.36 41.10
N ASP A 351 7.60 2.93 40.56
CA ASP A 351 6.35 3.09 41.32
C ASP A 351 5.76 1.74 41.73
N TYR A 352 5.78 0.74 40.80
CA TYR A 352 5.34 -0.62 41.12
C TYR A 352 6.19 -1.28 42.24
N MET A 353 7.51 -1.01 42.24
CA MET A 353 8.41 -1.55 43.27
C MET A 353 8.21 -0.88 44.62
N LYS A 354 7.93 0.44 44.64
CA LYS A 354 7.60 1.20 45.86
C LYS A 354 6.30 0.72 46.53
N ASP A 355 5.26 0.48 45.72
CA ASP A 355 3.96 -0.01 46.19
C ASP A 355 4.07 -1.40 46.89
N ARG A 356 5.11 -2.15 46.62
CA ARG A 356 5.35 -3.49 47.18
C ARG A 356 6.32 -3.52 48.34
N ASN A 357 6.80 -2.37 48.85
CA ASN A 357 7.83 -2.30 49.89
C ASN A 357 9.08 -3.17 49.62
N VAL A 358 9.42 -3.35 48.34
CA VAL A 358 10.67 -4.02 47.97
C VAL A 358 11.77 -2.99 48.03
N SER A 359 12.29 -2.77 49.25
CA SER A 359 13.55 -2.03 49.42
C SER A 359 14.71 -2.96 49.08
N PRO A 360 15.82 -2.44 48.50
CA PRO A 360 17.00 -3.20 48.14
C PRO A 360 17.70 -3.81 49.34
#